data_6bec9b6dcdcead8d5ca3d7a94b61f6ac
#
_entry.id   6bec9b6dcdcead8d5ca3d7a94b61f6ac
#
_cell.length_a   1.000
_cell.length_b   1.000
_cell.length_c   1.000
_cell.angle_alpha   90.00
_cell.angle_beta   90.00
_cell.angle_gamma   90.00
#
_symmetry.space_group_name_H-M   'P 1'
#
loop_
_entity.id
_entity.type
_entity.pdbx_description
1 polymer ?
#
loop_
_entity_poly.entity_id
_entity_poly.type
_entity_poly.pdbx_seq_one_letter_code
_entity_poly.pdbx_strand_id
1 'polypeptide(L)'
;MKYPTCLAHMACLLLLCLSLPLQAQQYEQVGDYQVHYSAVSTSFLSEEVAAEHGIQRSPAMALVNVSVLEALEDGTMRAVNAPVSGKVGTVGDSSPTPLSFRSLRTGDSVSQVAVFRIIEGEPMRFDLEVRHDRNQPPAEVGFIQRFTIDR
;
A
#
# COMPACT_ATOMS: atom_id res chain seq x y z
N MET A 1 -56.78 -7.49 12.96
CA MET A 1 -55.96 -8.28 12.04
C MET A 1 -55.40 -7.39 10.94
N LYS A 2 -54.59 -6.52 11.24
CA LYS A 2 -53.87 -5.71 10.22
C LYS A 2 -52.58 -5.28 10.90
N TYR A 3 -51.45 -5.92 10.51
CA TYR A 3 -50.13 -5.30 10.55
C TYR A 3 -49.02 -6.40 10.44
N PRO A 4 -48.71 -6.85 9.21
CA PRO A 4 -47.39 -7.45 9.02
C PRO A 4 -46.55 -6.76 7.96
N THR A 5 -46.90 -5.52 7.52
CA THR A 5 -46.16 -4.87 6.42
C THR A 5 -45.06 -3.93 6.87
N CYS A 6 -45.02 -3.49 8.12
CA CYS A 6 -43.95 -2.61 8.61
C CYS A 6 -42.66 -3.35 9.00
N LEU A 7 -42.72 -4.60 9.41
CA LEU A 7 -41.52 -5.37 9.79
C LEU A 7 -40.63 -5.75 8.59
N ALA A 8 -41.27 -6.01 7.44
CA ALA A 8 -40.55 -6.40 6.22
C ALA A 8 -39.72 -5.22 5.62
N HIS A 9 -40.18 -4.00 5.77
CA HIS A 9 -39.49 -2.80 5.26
C HIS A 9 -38.33 -2.39 6.15
N MET A 10 -38.38 -2.67 7.45
CA MET A 10 -37.31 -2.38 8.38
C MET A 10 -36.13 -3.37 8.26
N ALA A 11 -36.41 -4.61 7.90
CA ALA A 11 -35.37 -5.61 7.64
C ALA A 11 -34.59 -5.34 6.35
N CYS A 12 -35.23 -4.77 5.31
CA CYS A 12 -34.57 -4.41 4.07
C CYS A 12 -33.65 -3.19 4.21
N LEU A 13 -33.98 -2.25 5.12
CA LEU A 13 -33.16 -1.06 5.35
C LEU A 13 -31.90 -1.37 6.15
N LEU A 14 -31.89 -2.43 6.95
CA LEU A 14 -30.72 -2.84 7.74
C LEU A 14 -29.66 -3.58 6.90
N LEU A 15 -30.04 -4.16 5.76
CA LEU A 15 -29.10 -4.84 4.87
C LEU A 15 -28.33 -3.88 3.93
N LEU A 16 -28.74 -2.63 3.81
CA LEU A 16 -28.09 -1.65 2.93
C LEU A 16 -26.90 -0.95 3.57
N CYS A 17 -26.69 -1.11 4.87
CA CYS A 17 -25.59 -0.44 5.60
C CYS A 17 -24.28 -1.22 5.65
N LEU A 18 -24.17 -2.39 5.03
CA LEU A 18 -22.98 -3.25 5.07
C LEU A 18 -22.06 -3.16 3.85
N SER A 19 -22.33 -2.26 2.92
CA SER A 19 -21.42 -1.97 1.82
C SER A 19 -20.48 -0.80 2.15
N LEU A 20 -19.76 -0.90 3.27
CA LEU A 20 -18.55 -0.12 3.43
C LEU A 20 -17.55 -0.68 2.42
N PRO A 21 -16.93 0.16 1.56
CA PRO A 21 -15.83 -0.31 0.76
C PRO A 21 -14.74 -0.76 1.73
N LEU A 22 -14.58 -2.08 1.85
CA LEU A 22 -13.38 -2.65 2.43
C LEU A 22 -12.26 -2.18 1.50
N GLN A 23 -11.54 -1.16 1.90
CA GLN A 23 -10.25 -0.88 1.28
C GLN A 23 -9.37 -2.07 1.63
N ALA A 24 -9.38 -3.06 0.74
CA ALA A 24 -8.51 -4.20 0.85
C ALA A 24 -7.08 -3.67 0.81
N GLN A 25 -6.38 -3.75 1.93
CA GLN A 25 -4.94 -3.54 1.94
C GLN A 25 -4.35 -4.51 0.93
N GLN A 26 -3.69 -3.97 -0.09
CA GLN A 26 -3.06 -4.79 -1.10
C GLN A 26 -1.87 -5.49 -0.45
N TYR A 27 -1.91 -6.81 -0.43
CA TYR A 27 -0.78 -7.62 -0.01
C TYR A 27 -0.68 -8.89 -0.85
N GLU A 28 0.51 -9.42 -0.94
CA GLU A 28 0.78 -10.73 -1.53
C GLU A 28 1.27 -11.68 -0.46
N GLN A 29 0.72 -12.90 -0.48
CA GLN A 29 1.15 -13.98 0.40
C GLN A 29 2.29 -14.75 -0.28
N VAL A 30 3.44 -14.82 0.39
CA VAL A 30 4.63 -15.54 -0.08
C VAL A 30 5.09 -16.48 1.02
N GLY A 31 4.64 -17.74 0.98
CA GLY A 31 4.88 -18.68 2.08
C GLY A 31 4.27 -18.16 3.38
N ASP A 32 5.07 -18.06 4.43
CA ASP A 32 4.68 -17.52 5.73
C ASP A 32 4.78 -15.98 5.82
N TYR A 33 5.11 -15.31 4.71
CA TYR A 33 5.27 -13.87 4.65
C TYR A 33 4.09 -13.19 3.96
N GLN A 34 3.71 -12.03 4.47
CA GLN A 34 2.78 -11.11 3.83
C GLN A 34 3.53 -9.85 3.41
N VAL A 35 3.55 -9.59 2.12
CA VAL A 35 4.14 -8.38 1.54
C VAL A 35 3.03 -7.36 1.32
N HIS A 36 2.94 -6.37 2.18
CA HIS A 36 1.99 -5.25 2.08
C HIS A 36 2.63 -4.11 1.30
N TYR A 37 1.89 -3.55 0.36
CA TYR A 37 2.37 -2.43 -0.45
C TYR A 37 1.27 -1.42 -0.73
N SER A 38 1.66 -0.17 -0.85
CA SER A 38 0.77 0.94 -1.20
C SER A 38 1.57 2.09 -1.78
N ALA A 39 0.92 2.95 -2.55
CA ALA A 39 1.51 4.20 -2.99
C ALA A 39 0.52 5.35 -2.76
N VAL A 40 1.00 6.44 -2.16
CA VAL A 40 0.18 7.59 -1.79
C VAL A 40 0.90 8.89 -2.12
N SER A 41 0.15 9.94 -2.45
CA SER A 41 0.72 11.28 -2.58
C SER A 41 1.33 11.73 -1.24
N THR A 42 2.50 12.37 -1.28
CA THR A 42 3.14 12.88 -0.06
C THR A 42 2.36 14.03 0.56
N SER A 43 1.43 14.66 -0.16
CA SER A 43 0.52 15.67 0.37
C SER A 43 -0.48 15.12 1.40
N PHE A 44 -0.77 13.80 1.37
CA PHE A 44 -1.65 13.15 2.35
C PHE A 44 -0.97 12.84 3.69
N LEU A 45 0.36 12.91 3.76
CA LEU A 45 1.06 12.77 5.02
C LEU A 45 0.77 13.97 5.93
N SER A 46 0.63 13.73 7.23
CA SER A 46 0.61 14.84 8.19
C SER A 46 1.97 15.57 8.20
N GLU A 47 1.97 16.84 8.59
CA GLU A 47 3.20 17.61 8.70
C GLU A 47 4.18 16.98 9.68
N GLU A 48 3.67 16.44 10.78
CA GLU A 48 4.45 15.75 11.81
C GLU A 48 5.15 14.51 11.24
N VAL A 49 4.41 13.61 10.58
CA VAL A 49 4.97 12.39 9.97
C VAL A 49 5.97 12.72 8.87
N ALA A 50 5.67 13.69 8.03
CA ALA A 50 6.56 14.12 6.97
C ALA A 50 7.87 14.69 7.52
N ALA A 51 7.81 15.53 8.58
CA ALA A 51 8.97 16.11 9.23
C ALA A 51 9.81 15.06 9.97
N GLU A 52 9.17 14.16 10.72
CA GLU A 52 9.84 13.08 11.45
C GLU A 52 10.67 12.19 10.53
N HIS A 53 10.15 11.92 9.34
CA HIS A 53 10.81 11.04 8.37
C HIS A 53 11.56 11.77 7.25
N GLY A 54 11.65 13.09 7.32
CA GLY A 54 12.36 13.90 6.31
C GLY A 54 11.75 13.79 4.91
N ILE A 55 10.43 13.66 4.82
CA ILE A 55 9.69 13.58 3.56
C ILE A 55 9.11 14.95 3.24
N GLN A 56 9.41 15.47 2.06
CA GLN A 56 8.81 16.71 1.59
C GLN A 56 7.38 16.45 1.10
N ARG A 57 6.40 17.13 1.69
CA ARG A 57 5.02 17.10 1.22
C ARG A 57 4.91 17.91 -0.07
N SER A 58 4.35 17.30 -1.10
CA SER A 58 4.11 17.94 -2.39
C SER A 58 2.98 17.23 -3.14
N PRO A 59 2.07 17.96 -3.80
CA PRO A 59 1.04 17.35 -4.62
C PRO A 59 1.61 16.63 -5.87
N ALA A 60 2.83 17.00 -6.29
CA ALA A 60 3.50 16.40 -7.44
C ALA A 60 4.38 15.18 -7.09
N MET A 61 4.48 14.83 -5.82
CA MET A 61 5.29 13.72 -5.32
C MET A 61 4.44 12.69 -4.61
N ALA A 62 4.80 11.45 -4.77
CA ALA A 62 4.20 10.33 -4.04
C ALA A 62 5.31 9.46 -3.43
N LEU A 63 4.92 8.61 -2.50
CA LEU A 63 5.79 7.58 -1.98
C LEU A 63 5.14 6.20 -2.17
N VAL A 64 5.96 5.22 -2.46
CA VAL A 64 5.62 3.81 -2.35
C VAL A 64 6.12 3.30 -1.01
N ASN A 65 5.26 2.56 -0.31
CA ASN A 65 5.54 1.94 0.98
C ASN A 65 5.40 0.44 0.87
N VAL A 66 6.40 -0.28 1.35
CA VAL A 66 6.40 -1.75 1.40
C VAL A 66 6.73 -2.19 2.82
N SER A 67 5.90 -3.05 3.40
CA SER A 67 6.16 -3.68 4.69
C SER A 67 5.95 -5.18 4.59
N VAL A 68 6.78 -5.93 5.31
CA VAL A 68 6.73 -7.39 5.31
C VAL A 68 6.45 -7.89 6.71
N LEU A 69 5.46 -8.76 6.83
CA LEU A 69 5.11 -9.46 8.05
C LEU A 69 5.35 -10.95 7.87
N GLU A 70 5.92 -11.58 8.87
CA GLU A 70 6.12 -13.03 8.95
C GLU A 70 5.14 -13.63 9.94
N ALA A 71 4.42 -14.67 9.52
CA ALA A 71 3.57 -15.46 10.40
C ALA A 71 4.42 -16.40 11.26
N LEU A 72 4.25 -16.35 12.57
CA LEU A 72 4.93 -17.22 13.52
C LEU A 72 4.05 -18.42 13.86
N GLU A 73 4.66 -19.48 14.40
CA GLU A 73 3.98 -20.73 14.76
C GLU A 73 2.84 -20.53 15.78
N ASP A 74 2.93 -19.51 16.64
CA ASP A 74 1.89 -19.14 17.61
C ASP A 74 0.71 -18.35 17.00
N GLY A 75 0.73 -18.08 15.69
CA GLY A 75 -0.30 -17.33 14.98
C GLY A 75 -0.13 -15.80 15.04
N THR A 76 0.90 -15.30 15.71
CA THR A 76 1.24 -13.88 15.70
C THR A 76 2.02 -13.49 14.44
N MET A 77 2.04 -12.19 14.14
CA MET A 77 2.76 -11.62 13.00
C MET A 77 3.95 -10.80 13.51
N ARG A 78 5.08 -10.93 12.84
CA ARG A 78 6.30 -10.19 13.16
C ARG A 78 6.73 -9.32 11.97
N ALA A 79 7.04 -8.06 12.23
CA ALA A 79 7.61 -7.18 11.20
C ALA A 79 9.03 -7.63 10.82
N VAL A 80 9.30 -7.68 9.53
CA VAL A 80 10.59 -8.08 8.96
C VAL A 80 11.18 -6.91 8.19
N ASN A 81 12.45 -6.59 8.45
CA ASN A 81 13.19 -5.63 7.66
C ASN A 81 13.66 -6.30 6.34
N ALA A 82 12.83 -6.20 5.32
CA ALA A 82 13.08 -6.79 4.00
C ALA A 82 13.57 -5.73 3.03
N PRO A 83 14.79 -5.83 2.50
CA PRO A 83 15.27 -4.94 1.45
C PRO A 83 14.37 -4.98 0.22
N VAL A 84 14.07 -3.81 -0.33
CA VAL A 84 13.24 -3.64 -1.53
C VAL A 84 14.05 -2.90 -2.59
N SER A 85 13.95 -3.35 -3.82
CA SER A 85 14.41 -2.63 -5.00
C SER A 85 13.28 -2.59 -6.04
N GLY A 86 13.36 -1.71 -6.99
CA GLY A 86 12.35 -1.64 -8.03
C GLY A 86 12.42 -0.38 -8.86
N LYS A 87 11.42 -0.24 -9.71
CA LYS A 87 11.30 0.85 -10.67
C LYS A 87 9.83 1.25 -10.86
N VAL A 88 9.63 2.48 -11.30
CA VAL A 88 8.33 3.06 -11.61
C VAL A 88 8.38 3.81 -12.94
N GLY A 89 7.33 3.72 -13.72
CA GLY A 89 7.15 4.46 -14.97
C GLY A 89 5.70 4.42 -15.41
N THR A 90 5.39 5.02 -16.54
CA THR A 90 4.07 4.84 -17.17
C THR A 90 3.95 3.44 -17.77
N VAL A 91 2.72 2.98 -17.96
CA VAL A 91 2.49 1.69 -18.62
C VAL A 91 3.03 1.76 -20.07
N GLY A 92 3.96 0.87 -20.39
CA GLY A 92 4.63 0.84 -21.69
C GLY A 92 5.89 1.70 -21.79
N ASP A 93 6.33 2.33 -20.69
CA ASP A 93 7.59 3.06 -20.64
C ASP A 93 8.77 2.10 -20.88
N SER A 94 9.63 2.46 -21.84
CA SER A 94 10.85 1.70 -22.16
C SER A 94 12.01 1.97 -21.23
N SER A 95 11.93 3.02 -20.40
CA SER A 95 12.99 3.46 -19.49
C SER A 95 12.43 3.88 -18.13
N PRO A 96 11.80 2.94 -17.37
CA PRO A 96 11.25 3.26 -16.06
C PRO A 96 12.35 3.72 -15.09
N THR A 97 11.97 4.62 -14.18
CA THR A 97 12.88 5.22 -13.21
C THR A 97 13.14 4.28 -12.05
N PRO A 98 14.41 4.03 -11.68
CA PRO A 98 14.74 3.28 -10.47
C PRO A 98 14.22 3.98 -9.21
N LEU A 99 13.73 3.21 -8.25
CA LEU A 99 13.27 3.67 -6.95
C LEU A 99 14.40 3.51 -5.92
N SER A 100 14.65 4.56 -5.14
CA SER A 100 15.61 4.55 -4.04
C SER A 100 14.89 4.32 -2.73
N PHE A 101 14.91 3.08 -2.25
CA PHE A 101 14.26 2.70 -1.00
C PHE A 101 15.14 2.99 0.22
N ARG A 102 14.49 3.38 1.32
CA ARG A 102 15.09 3.50 2.65
C ARG A 102 14.15 2.92 3.70
N SER A 103 14.73 2.40 4.78
CA SER A 103 13.95 1.87 5.90
C SER A 103 13.40 2.99 6.76
N LEU A 104 12.12 2.90 7.10
CA LEU A 104 11.47 3.68 8.15
C LEU A 104 11.11 2.75 9.31
N ARG A 105 11.46 3.16 10.53
CA ARG A 105 11.09 2.45 11.76
C ARG A 105 10.18 3.34 12.59
N THR A 106 9.06 2.76 13.03
CA THR A 106 8.12 3.40 13.95
C THR A 106 7.70 2.36 14.99
N GLY A 107 8.25 2.45 16.20
CA GLY A 107 8.08 1.42 17.22
C GLY A 107 8.61 0.06 16.73
N ASP A 108 7.76 -0.96 16.80
CA ASP A 108 8.09 -2.33 16.33
C ASP A 108 7.85 -2.54 14.83
N SER A 109 7.31 -1.53 14.15
CA SER A 109 7.06 -1.57 12.70
C SER A 109 8.29 -1.14 11.90
N VAL A 110 8.52 -1.80 10.79
CA VAL A 110 9.55 -1.43 9.81
C VAL A 110 8.95 -1.47 8.40
N SER A 111 9.21 -0.42 7.64
CA SER A 111 8.77 -0.31 6.24
C SER A 111 9.94 0.15 5.38
N GLN A 112 9.84 -0.15 4.09
CA GLN A 112 10.72 0.39 3.06
C GLN A 112 9.92 1.42 2.26
N VAL A 113 10.45 2.63 2.11
CA VAL A 113 9.78 3.69 1.36
C VAL A 113 10.69 4.27 0.30
N ALA A 114 10.11 4.64 -0.83
CA ALA A 114 10.78 5.40 -1.88
C ALA A 114 9.85 6.50 -2.39
N VAL A 115 10.39 7.69 -2.60
CA VAL A 115 9.65 8.84 -3.14
C VAL A 115 9.87 8.92 -4.64
N PHE A 116 8.81 9.23 -5.36
CA PHE A 116 8.85 9.37 -6.81
C PHE A 116 7.97 10.53 -7.28
N ARG A 117 8.18 10.99 -8.52
CA ARG A 117 7.36 12.03 -9.14
C ARG A 117 6.10 11.43 -9.75
N ILE A 118 4.96 12.06 -9.49
CA ILE A 118 3.68 11.72 -10.11
C ILE A 118 3.68 12.19 -11.58
N ILE A 119 3.21 11.31 -12.47
CA ILE A 119 2.83 11.66 -13.85
C ILE A 119 1.31 11.71 -13.86
N GLU A 120 0.77 12.93 -13.86
CA GLU A 120 -0.67 13.18 -13.70
C GLU A 120 -1.48 12.54 -14.83
N GLY A 121 -2.56 11.85 -14.46
CA GLY A 121 -3.50 11.25 -15.38
C GLY A 121 -3.05 9.96 -16.06
N GLU A 122 -1.76 9.63 -15.99
CA GLU A 122 -1.22 8.41 -16.57
C GLU A 122 -1.25 7.24 -15.58
N PRO A 123 -1.54 6.01 -16.03
CA PRO A 123 -1.37 4.84 -15.20
C PRO A 123 0.13 4.57 -15.00
N MET A 124 0.56 4.61 -13.75
CA MET A 124 1.94 4.33 -13.37
C MET A 124 2.06 2.87 -12.93
N ARG A 125 3.06 2.19 -13.47
CA ARG A 125 3.38 0.80 -13.16
C ARG A 125 4.58 0.75 -12.23
N PHE A 126 4.45 -0.07 -11.20
CA PHE A 126 5.48 -0.39 -10.23
C PHE A 126 5.89 -1.85 -10.43
N ASP A 127 7.19 -2.08 -10.54
CA ASP A 127 7.78 -3.42 -10.55
C ASP A 127 8.80 -3.48 -9.41
N LEU A 128 8.50 -4.22 -8.36
CA LEU A 128 9.27 -4.30 -7.12
C LEU A 128 9.80 -5.70 -6.89
N GLU A 129 10.99 -5.80 -6.32
CA GLU A 129 11.58 -7.03 -5.79
C GLU A 129 11.75 -6.89 -4.27
N VAL A 130 11.18 -7.81 -3.51
CA VAL A 130 11.19 -7.81 -2.05
C VAL A 130 11.95 -9.01 -1.53
N ARG A 131 13.07 -8.77 -0.84
CA ARG A 131 13.90 -9.83 -0.22
C ARG A 131 13.39 -10.15 1.18
N HIS A 132 12.30 -10.92 1.24
CA HIS A 132 11.65 -11.33 2.48
C HIS A 132 12.43 -12.40 3.24
N ASP A 133 13.14 -13.29 2.53
CA ASP A 133 13.98 -14.33 3.08
C ASP A 133 15.30 -14.41 2.27
N ARG A 134 16.41 -14.52 2.96
CA ARG A 134 17.75 -14.63 2.32
C ARG A 134 17.95 -15.95 1.58
N ASN A 135 17.22 -16.98 1.97
CA ASN A 135 17.33 -18.34 1.42
C ASN A 135 16.32 -18.60 0.29
N GLN A 136 15.48 -17.63 -0.04
CA GLN A 136 14.45 -17.72 -1.06
C GLN A 136 14.68 -16.69 -2.17
N PRO A 137 14.21 -16.95 -3.40
CA PRO A 137 14.16 -15.91 -4.42
C PRO A 137 13.37 -14.69 -3.93
N PRO A 138 13.71 -13.47 -4.37
CA PRO A 138 12.92 -12.29 -4.05
C PRO A 138 11.46 -12.47 -4.49
N ALA A 139 10.53 -11.94 -3.71
CA ALA A 139 9.15 -11.84 -4.15
C ALA A 139 9.03 -10.70 -5.18
N GLU A 140 8.40 -10.97 -6.30
CA GLU A 140 8.10 -9.97 -7.32
C GLU A 140 6.71 -9.40 -7.07
N VAL A 141 6.61 -8.09 -6.90
CA VAL A 141 5.35 -7.37 -6.68
C VAL A 141 5.16 -6.36 -7.80
N GLY A 142 4.11 -6.52 -8.58
CA GLY A 142 3.75 -5.61 -9.66
C GLY A 142 2.35 -5.04 -9.44
N PHE A 143 2.20 -3.71 -9.57
CA PHE A 143 0.88 -3.08 -9.54
C PHE A 143 0.85 -1.82 -10.39
N ILE A 144 -0.37 -1.37 -10.69
CA ILE A 144 -0.62 -0.15 -11.47
C ILE A 144 -1.52 0.74 -10.65
N GLN A 145 -1.18 2.04 -10.62
CA GLN A 145 -1.97 3.05 -9.94
C GLN A 145 -1.97 4.37 -10.72
N ARG A 146 -3.10 5.07 -10.69
CA ARG A 146 -3.22 6.45 -11.18
C ARG A 146 -3.16 7.41 -10.00
N PHE A 147 -2.55 8.55 -10.23
CA PHE A 147 -2.50 9.65 -9.27
C PHE A 147 -3.15 10.88 -9.88
N THR A 148 -3.87 11.62 -9.05
CA THR A 148 -4.38 12.95 -9.37
C THR A 148 -3.58 13.98 -8.56
N ILE A 149 -3.25 15.09 -9.18
CA ILE A 149 -2.63 16.22 -8.50
C ILE A 149 -3.74 17.20 -8.15
N ASP A 150 -4.08 17.27 -6.86
CA ASP A 150 -5.03 18.27 -6.36
C ASP A 150 -4.36 19.66 -6.42
N ARG A 151 -5.02 20.57 -7.16
CA ARG A 151 -4.56 21.96 -7.37
C ARG A 151 -5.33 22.92 -6.50
#